data_6b7abc55830e2e3097a034248949792e
#
_entry.id   6b7abc55830e2e3097a034248949792e
#
_cell.length_a   1.000
_cell.length_b   1.000
_cell.length_c   1.000
_cell.angle_alpha   90.00
_cell.angle_beta   90.00
_cell.angle_gamma   90.00
#
_symmetry.space_group_name_H-M   'P 1'
#
loop_
_entity.id
_entity.type
_entity.pdbx_description
1 polymer ?
#
loop_
_entity_poly.entity_id
_entity_poly.type
_entity_poly.pdbx_seq_one_letter_code
_entity_poly.pdbx_strand_id
1 'polypeptide(L)' 'MSIESMKRISECEEEAVSIRRQAQADARQILDQGKKQA' A
#
# COMPACT_ATOMS: atom_id res chain seq x y z
N MET A 1 -13.58 9.28 -22.20
CA MET A 1 -12.17 9.07 -21.83
C MET A 1 -11.51 8.07 -22.78
N SER A 2 -10.26 8.30 -23.09
CA SER A 2 -9.53 7.37 -23.93
C SER A 2 -9.10 6.13 -23.13
N ILE A 3 -8.80 5.06 -23.83
CA ILE A 3 -8.31 3.81 -23.22
C ILE A 3 -7.00 4.08 -22.46
N GLU A 4 -6.14 4.95 -23.00
CA GLU A 4 -4.89 5.31 -22.35
C GLU A 4 -5.11 6.02 -21.02
N SER A 5 -6.09 6.93 -20.97
CA SER A 5 -6.42 7.63 -19.72
C SER A 5 -6.96 6.68 -18.67
N MET A 6 -7.82 5.75 -19.08
CA MET A 6 -8.36 4.73 -18.18
C MET A 6 -7.26 3.81 -17.65
N LYS A 7 -6.32 3.46 -18.50
CA LYS A 7 -5.18 2.63 -18.13
C LYS A 7 -4.30 3.31 -17.08
N ARG A 8 -4.03 4.59 -17.26
CA ARG A 8 -3.23 5.37 -16.31
C ARG A 8 -3.92 5.49 -14.96
N ILE A 9 -5.22 5.69 -14.96
CA ILE A 9 -6.00 5.75 -13.72
C ILE A 9 -5.93 4.41 -12.98
N SER A 10 -6.09 3.32 -13.71
CA SER A 10 -6.01 1.97 -13.15
C SER A 10 -4.64 1.67 -12.55
N GLU A 11 -3.57 2.03 -13.25
CA GLU A 11 -2.21 1.86 -12.76
C GLU A 11 -1.96 2.68 -11.50
N CYS A 12 -2.47 3.90 -11.46
CA CYS A 12 -2.35 4.79 -10.31
C CYS A 12 -3.08 4.21 -9.09
N GLU A 13 -4.26 3.64 -9.29
CA GLU A 13 -5.01 3.00 -8.22
C GLU A 13 -4.29 1.77 -7.68
N GLU A 14 -3.73 0.95 -8.55
CA GLU A 14 -2.96 -0.22 -8.15
C GLU A 14 -1.74 0.16 -7.31
N GLU A 15 -1.06 1.22 -7.74
CA GLU A 15 0.09 1.73 -7.01
C GLU A 15 -0.30 2.22 -5.63
N ALA A 16 -1.41 2.94 -5.52
CA ALA A 16 -1.91 3.43 -4.23
C ALA A 16 -2.28 2.28 -3.30
N VAL A 17 -2.89 1.22 -3.81
CA VAL A 17 -3.21 0.02 -3.02
C VAL A 17 -1.94 -0.65 -2.54
N SER A 18 -0.93 -0.77 -3.40
CA SER A 18 0.34 -1.38 -3.05
C SER A 18 1.03 -0.60 -1.91
N ILE A 19 1.05 0.72 -2.00
CA ILE A 19 1.63 1.58 -0.98
C ILE A 19 0.91 1.41 0.35
N ARG A 20 -0.42 1.35 0.34
CA ARG A 20 -1.21 1.16 1.56
C ARG A 20 -0.95 -0.19 2.20
N ARG A 21 -0.86 -1.24 1.40
CA ARG A 21 -0.57 -2.59 1.91
C ARG A 21 0.80 -2.63 2.57
N GLN A 22 1.78 -2.00 1.94
CA GLN A 22 3.14 -1.94 2.49
C GLN A 22 3.14 -1.18 3.81
N ALA A 23 2.45 -0.06 3.87
CA ALA A 23 2.36 0.76 5.08
C ALA A 23 1.69 -0.02 6.22
N GLN A 24 0.63 -0.77 5.93
CA GLN A 24 -0.05 -1.60 6.94
C GLN A 24 0.85 -2.73 7.43
N ALA A 25 1.58 -3.36 6.53
CA ALA A 25 2.52 -4.42 6.90
C ALA A 25 3.64 -3.88 7.78
N ASP A 26 4.18 -2.71 7.44
CA ASP A 26 5.21 -2.05 8.22
C ASP A 26 4.71 -1.68 9.62
N ALA A 27 3.50 -1.14 9.71
CA ALA A 27 2.90 -0.78 10.99
C ALA A 27 2.70 -2.01 11.88
N ARG A 28 2.24 -3.12 11.30
CA ARG A 28 2.05 -4.36 12.03
C ARG A 28 3.39 -4.90 12.54
N GLN A 29 4.41 -4.83 11.72
CA GLN A 29 5.74 -5.27 12.11
C GLN A 29 6.30 -4.46 13.27
N ILE A 30 6.11 -3.16 13.25
CA ILE A 30 6.53 -2.26 14.32
C ILE A 30 5.82 -2.61 15.62
N LEU A 31 4.51 -2.85 15.57
CA LEU A 31 3.73 -3.24 16.74
C LEU A 31 4.21 -4.57 17.31
N ASP A 32 4.47 -5.54 16.46
CA ASP A 32 4.97 -6.85 16.89
C ASP A 32 6.33 -6.74 17.56
N GLN A 33 7.22 -5.93 17.02
CA GLN A 33 8.54 -5.69 17.61
C GLN A 33 8.42 -5.02 18.97
N GLY A 34 7.51 -4.07 19.10
CA GLY A 34 7.24 -3.40 20.36
C GLY A 34 6.75 -4.36 21.43
N LYS A 35 5.88 -5.29 21.08
CA LYS A 35 5.38 -6.29 22.01
C LYS A 35 6.47 -7.25 22.50
N LYS A 36 7.39 -7.60 21.61
CA LYS A 36 8.48 -8.52 21.95
C LYS A 36 9.50 -7.90 22.88
N GLN A 37 9.63 -6.58 22.85
CA GLN A 37 10.60 -5.87 23.66
C GLN A 37 10.06 -5.42 25.02
N ALA A 38 8.75 -5.56 25.19
CA ALA A 38 8.13 -5.23 26.48
C ALA A 38 8.38 -6.31 27.55
#